data_5cf194b7a52d88a6dbfc16450039b802
#
_entry.id   5cf194b7a52d88a6dbfc16450039b802
#
_cell.length_a   1.000
_cell.length_b   1.000
_cell.length_c   1.000
_cell.angle_alpha   90.00
_cell.angle_beta   90.00
_cell.angle_gamma   90.00
#
_symmetry.space_group_name_H-M   'P 1'
#
loop_
_entity.id
_entity.type
_entity.pdbx_description
1 polymer ?
#
loop_
_entity_poly.entity_id
_entity_poly.type
_entity_poly.pdbx_seq_one_letter_code
_entity_poly.pdbx_strand_id
1 'polypeptide(L)'
;MILLDDVKEGMQLEPLSYGVTSTTIVLGALATRDWRPMHHDYHFAVERNGVKDIFMNAPNQAAWFERYLTDWTGPTGRPARMAFRMKGSVFPGDTMVLAGTVAKVEVDDAGCGFVDVDVTLSVDGDAKTVCSARLAVPTSDDDNPWARRGKEWRP
;
A
#
# COMPACT_ATOMS: atom_id res chain seq x y z
N MET A 1 -17.69 -5.87 -0.34
CA MET A 1 -17.53 -5.32 1.02
C MET A 1 -17.13 -6.48 1.90
N ILE A 2 -16.09 -6.35 2.69
CA ILE A 2 -15.65 -7.36 3.64
C ILE A 2 -16.11 -6.94 5.05
N LEU A 3 -16.59 -7.88 5.86
CA LEU A 3 -16.91 -7.68 7.27
C LEU A 3 -15.77 -8.21 8.14
N LEU A 4 -15.64 -7.67 9.36
CA LEU A 4 -14.58 -8.10 10.28
C LEU A 4 -14.61 -9.59 10.58
N ASP A 5 -15.80 -10.18 10.68
CA ASP A 5 -15.99 -11.61 10.95
C ASP A 5 -15.50 -12.53 9.82
N ASP A 6 -15.35 -11.98 8.60
CA ASP A 6 -14.79 -12.70 7.46
C ASP A 6 -13.26 -12.74 7.49
N VAL A 7 -12.62 -11.94 8.37
CA VAL A 7 -11.17 -11.77 8.41
C VAL A 7 -10.57 -12.55 9.58
N LYS A 8 -9.46 -13.26 9.32
CA LYS A 8 -8.74 -14.04 10.33
C LYS A 8 -7.24 -13.75 10.27
N GLU A 9 -6.59 -13.78 11.43
CA GLU A 9 -5.14 -13.73 11.51
C GLU A 9 -4.50 -14.85 10.68
N GLY A 10 -3.44 -14.54 9.95
CA GLY A 10 -2.78 -15.44 9.02
C GLY A 10 -3.45 -15.54 7.63
N MET A 11 -4.61 -14.90 7.41
CA MET A 11 -5.25 -14.85 6.10
C MET A 11 -4.31 -14.19 5.08
N GLN A 12 -4.14 -14.85 3.93
CA GLN A 12 -3.39 -14.31 2.80
C GLN A 12 -4.33 -13.53 1.90
N LEU A 13 -3.95 -12.32 1.55
CA LEU A 13 -4.66 -11.52 0.56
C LEU A 13 -4.25 -11.97 -0.85
N GLU A 14 -5.18 -11.92 -1.80
CA GLU A 14 -4.88 -12.24 -3.22
C GLU A 14 -3.78 -11.31 -3.73
N PRO A 15 -2.67 -11.84 -4.27
CA PRO A 15 -1.57 -11.00 -4.74
C PRO A 15 -1.97 -10.14 -5.94
N LEU A 16 -1.49 -8.90 -5.96
CA LEU A 16 -1.62 -7.99 -7.09
C LEU A 16 -0.31 -7.93 -7.87
N SER A 17 -0.34 -8.36 -9.12
CA SER A 17 0.81 -8.26 -10.05
C SER A 17 0.62 -7.11 -11.04
N TYR A 18 1.67 -6.32 -11.26
CA TYR A 18 1.62 -5.18 -12.18
C TYR A 18 2.94 -4.96 -12.91
N GLY A 19 2.87 -4.87 -14.26
CA GLY A 19 4.03 -4.52 -15.11
C GLY A 19 4.31 -3.02 -15.06
N VAL A 20 5.46 -2.65 -14.54
CA VAL A 20 5.87 -1.25 -14.36
C VAL A 20 6.44 -0.70 -15.67
N THR A 21 5.92 0.44 -16.12
CA THR A 21 6.41 1.16 -17.30
C THR A 21 7.06 2.50 -16.90
N SER A 22 7.80 3.11 -17.80
CA SER A 22 8.28 4.49 -17.62
C SER A 22 7.12 5.44 -17.37
N THR A 23 6.00 5.25 -18.04
CA THR A 23 4.78 6.04 -17.84
C THR A 23 4.25 5.90 -16.41
N THR A 24 4.22 4.69 -15.84
CA THR A 24 3.82 4.43 -14.45
C THR A 24 4.66 5.26 -13.47
N ILE A 25 5.97 5.30 -13.69
CA ILE A 25 6.91 6.00 -12.81
C ILE A 25 6.77 7.52 -12.96
N VAL A 26 6.80 8.03 -14.19
CA VAL A 26 6.75 9.47 -14.48
C VAL A 26 5.40 10.07 -14.04
N LEU A 27 4.29 9.44 -14.42
CA LEU A 27 2.96 9.93 -14.02
C LEU A 27 2.75 9.86 -12.50
N GLY A 28 3.27 8.82 -11.83
CA GLY A 28 3.22 8.71 -10.38
C GLY A 28 4.02 9.81 -9.68
N ALA A 29 5.20 10.16 -10.19
CA ALA A 29 6.00 11.28 -9.70
C ALA A 29 5.26 12.62 -9.89
N LEU A 30 4.68 12.85 -11.07
CA LEU A 30 3.89 14.05 -11.36
C LEU A 30 2.65 14.15 -10.47
N ALA A 31 1.88 13.08 -10.33
CA ALA A 31 0.67 13.04 -9.50
C ALA A 31 0.96 13.34 -8.02
N THR A 32 2.12 12.92 -7.53
CA THR A 32 2.55 13.14 -6.15
C THR A 32 3.40 14.43 -5.98
N ARG A 33 3.52 15.24 -7.03
CA ARG A 33 4.32 16.48 -7.07
C ARG A 33 5.78 16.28 -6.65
N ASP A 34 6.34 15.13 -6.97
CA ASP A 34 7.75 14.83 -6.75
C ASP A 34 8.55 15.18 -8.00
N TRP A 35 9.08 16.39 -8.00
CA TRP A 35 9.81 16.96 -9.15
C TRP A 35 11.29 16.55 -9.20
N ARG A 36 11.73 15.61 -8.36
CA ARG A 36 13.11 15.16 -8.36
C ARG A 36 13.46 14.44 -9.66
N PRO A 37 14.57 14.85 -10.33
CA PRO A 37 14.89 14.36 -11.68
C PRO A 37 15.03 12.83 -11.79
N MET A 38 15.49 12.16 -10.75
CA MET A 38 15.70 10.71 -10.77
C MET A 38 14.43 9.90 -11.09
N HIS A 39 13.25 10.51 -11.04
CA HIS A 39 11.98 9.84 -11.32
C HIS A 39 11.46 10.11 -12.75
N HIS A 40 12.14 10.95 -13.54
CA HIS A 40 11.70 11.29 -14.91
C HIS A 40 12.84 11.61 -15.88
N ASP A 41 14.07 11.81 -15.41
CA ASP A 41 15.25 12.06 -16.23
C ASP A 41 16.22 10.87 -16.12
N TYR A 42 16.32 10.10 -17.20
CA TYR A 42 17.17 8.92 -17.31
C TYR A 42 18.64 9.26 -17.08
N HIS A 43 19.15 10.31 -17.73
CA HIS A 43 20.57 10.71 -17.61
C HIS A 43 20.90 11.10 -16.17
N PHE A 44 20.01 11.84 -15.51
CA PHE A 44 20.20 12.17 -14.11
C PHE A 44 20.22 10.92 -13.22
N ALA A 45 19.26 10.00 -13.41
CA ALA A 45 19.19 8.77 -12.63
C ALA A 45 20.46 7.92 -12.78
N VAL A 46 20.94 7.74 -13.99
CA VAL A 46 22.14 6.93 -14.26
C VAL A 46 23.43 7.63 -13.81
N GLU A 47 23.63 8.88 -14.23
CA GLU A 47 24.92 9.58 -14.06
C GLU A 47 25.10 10.17 -12.66
N ARG A 48 24.00 10.60 -12.01
CA ARG A 48 24.05 11.24 -10.69
C ARG A 48 23.65 10.35 -9.54
N ASN A 49 22.65 9.47 -9.73
CA ASN A 49 22.22 8.53 -8.70
C ASN A 49 22.91 7.16 -8.81
N GLY A 50 23.55 6.83 -9.94
CA GLY A 50 24.26 5.57 -10.13
C GLY A 50 23.34 4.37 -10.20
N VAL A 51 22.09 4.55 -10.63
CA VAL A 51 21.10 3.46 -10.81
C VAL A 51 20.91 3.15 -12.28
N LYS A 52 20.26 2.00 -12.59
CA LYS A 52 20.14 1.52 -13.98
C LYS A 52 19.17 2.33 -14.85
N ASP A 53 18.20 3.02 -14.24
CA ASP A 53 17.11 3.74 -14.92
C ASP A 53 16.39 4.67 -13.94
N ILE A 54 15.41 5.45 -14.42
CA ILE A 54 14.45 6.14 -13.56
C ILE A 54 13.74 5.14 -12.67
N PHE A 55 13.33 5.52 -11.48
CA PHE A 55 12.70 4.60 -10.54
C PHE A 55 11.50 5.21 -9.81
N MET A 56 10.62 4.32 -9.35
CA MET A 56 9.38 4.69 -8.67
C MET A 56 9.66 5.41 -7.34
N ASN A 57 9.04 6.58 -7.17
CA ASN A 57 9.17 7.35 -5.93
C ASN A 57 8.36 6.75 -4.77
N ALA A 58 8.71 7.14 -3.54
CA ALA A 58 8.07 6.63 -2.33
C ALA A 58 6.55 6.91 -2.26
N PRO A 59 6.05 8.13 -2.59
CA PRO A 59 4.61 8.39 -2.60
C PRO A 59 3.83 7.54 -3.61
N ASN A 60 4.41 7.22 -4.77
CA ASN A 60 3.78 6.33 -5.74
C ASN A 60 3.67 4.91 -5.18
N GLN A 61 4.73 4.39 -4.52
CA GLN A 61 4.66 3.09 -3.84
C GLN A 61 3.60 3.09 -2.72
N ALA A 62 3.49 4.18 -1.94
CA ALA A 62 2.45 4.33 -0.92
C ALA A 62 1.05 4.23 -1.52
N ALA A 63 0.80 4.87 -2.68
CA ALA A 63 -0.47 4.79 -3.38
C ALA A 63 -0.79 3.36 -3.87
N TRP A 64 0.22 2.58 -4.27
CA TRP A 64 0.04 1.18 -4.63
C TRP A 64 -0.33 0.30 -3.43
N PHE A 65 0.26 0.52 -2.25
CA PHE A 65 -0.15 -0.15 -1.03
C PHE A 65 -1.57 0.21 -0.64
N GLU A 66 -1.93 1.50 -0.68
CA GLU A 66 -3.28 1.96 -0.38
C GLU A 66 -4.30 1.34 -1.33
N ARG A 67 -4.04 1.37 -2.65
CA ARG A 67 -4.88 0.73 -3.66
C ARG A 67 -5.07 -0.76 -3.35
N TYR A 68 -3.98 -1.51 -3.13
CA TYR A 68 -4.04 -2.94 -2.85
C TYR A 68 -4.94 -3.27 -1.66
N LEU A 69 -4.79 -2.50 -0.58
CA LEU A 69 -5.55 -2.69 0.65
C LEU A 69 -7.01 -2.25 0.51
N THR A 70 -7.29 -1.17 -0.19
CA THR A 70 -8.66 -0.67 -0.40
C THR A 70 -9.42 -1.50 -1.45
N ASP A 71 -8.76 -2.04 -2.45
CA ASP A 71 -9.35 -3.01 -3.38
C ASP A 71 -9.81 -4.28 -2.62
N TRP A 72 -9.04 -4.72 -1.63
CA TRP A 72 -9.39 -5.85 -0.78
C TRP A 72 -10.56 -5.55 0.17
N THR A 73 -10.51 -4.45 0.92
CA THR A 73 -11.55 -4.12 1.91
C THR A 73 -12.84 -3.58 1.27
N GLY A 74 -12.74 -3.04 0.06
CA GLY A 74 -13.83 -2.33 -0.60
C GLY A 74 -14.07 -0.93 -0.03
N PRO A 75 -15.16 -0.25 -0.46
CA PRO A 75 -15.38 1.17 -0.20
C PRO A 75 -15.67 1.54 1.25
N THR A 76 -16.06 0.58 2.08
CA THR A 76 -16.35 0.78 3.50
C THR A 76 -15.11 0.64 4.38
N GLY A 77 -14.07 -0.05 3.90
CA GLY A 77 -12.79 -0.12 4.59
C GLY A 77 -12.11 1.25 4.65
N ARG A 78 -11.60 1.62 5.82
CA ARG A 78 -10.94 2.91 6.03
C ARG A 78 -9.48 2.73 6.43
N PRO A 79 -8.52 3.15 5.58
CA PRO A 79 -7.12 3.19 5.97
C PRO A 79 -6.94 4.11 7.20
N ALA A 80 -6.31 3.59 8.22
CA ALA A 80 -6.12 4.27 9.49
C ALA A 80 -4.67 4.70 9.69
N ARG A 81 -3.74 3.78 9.40
CA ARG A 81 -2.30 4.03 9.49
C ARG A 81 -1.56 3.17 8.47
N MET A 82 -0.51 3.71 7.90
CA MET A 82 0.38 2.97 7.03
C MET A 82 1.82 3.41 7.28
N ALA A 83 2.70 2.45 7.50
CA ALA A 83 4.14 2.67 7.63
C ALA A 83 4.86 1.72 6.68
N PHE A 84 5.79 2.25 5.87
CA PHE A 84 6.54 1.43 4.94
C PHE A 84 8.02 1.77 4.93
N ARG A 85 8.83 0.78 4.59
CA ARG A 85 10.28 0.91 4.47
C ARG A 85 10.76 0.37 3.13
N MET A 86 11.35 1.26 2.34
CA MET A 86 11.99 0.91 1.08
C MET A 86 13.34 0.21 1.34
N LYS A 87 13.58 -0.88 0.62
CA LYS A 87 14.81 -1.66 0.63
C LYS A 87 15.51 -1.67 -0.73
N GLY A 88 14.76 -1.37 -1.79
CA GLY A 88 15.25 -1.34 -3.15
C GLY A 88 14.36 -0.52 -4.06
N SER A 89 14.85 -0.23 -5.26
CA SER A 89 14.13 0.51 -6.28
C SER A 89 13.29 -0.39 -7.17
N VAL A 90 12.21 0.17 -7.73
CA VAL A 90 11.37 -0.46 -8.76
C VAL A 90 11.54 0.35 -10.03
N PHE A 91 11.87 -0.32 -11.14
CA PHE A 91 12.27 0.28 -12.40
C PHE A 91 11.27 -0.01 -13.54
N PRO A 92 11.34 0.72 -14.65
CA PRO A 92 10.62 0.34 -15.86
C PRO A 92 11.04 -1.06 -16.33
N GLY A 93 10.07 -1.86 -16.75
CA GLY A 93 10.26 -3.26 -17.16
C GLY A 93 10.17 -4.27 -16.02
N ASP A 94 10.18 -3.83 -14.76
CA ASP A 94 9.94 -4.73 -13.63
C ASP A 94 8.47 -5.16 -13.59
N THR A 95 8.21 -6.39 -13.13
CA THR A 95 6.89 -6.82 -12.69
C THR A 95 6.88 -6.80 -11.17
N MET A 96 6.16 -5.83 -10.60
CA MET A 96 6.01 -5.76 -9.15
C MET A 96 4.83 -6.62 -8.69
N VAL A 97 5.00 -7.28 -7.55
CA VAL A 97 3.96 -8.09 -6.89
C VAL A 97 3.76 -7.55 -5.48
N LEU A 98 2.51 -7.17 -5.16
CA LEU A 98 2.10 -6.88 -3.79
C LEU A 98 1.41 -8.12 -3.22
N ALA A 99 1.87 -8.59 -2.07
CA ALA A 99 1.29 -9.71 -1.34
C ALA A 99 1.15 -9.34 0.14
N GLY A 100 -0.01 -9.62 0.73
CA GLY A 100 -0.34 -9.24 2.09
C GLY A 100 -0.77 -10.42 2.96
N THR A 101 -0.51 -10.31 4.27
CA THR A 101 -0.95 -11.24 5.28
C THR A 101 -1.59 -10.48 6.43
N VAL A 102 -2.75 -10.91 6.89
CA VAL A 102 -3.40 -10.36 8.08
C VAL A 102 -2.56 -10.73 9.31
N ALA A 103 -2.02 -9.72 9.97
CA ALA A 103 -1.19 -9.89 11.17
C ALA A 103 -2.01 -9.90 12.46
N LYS A 104 -3.10 -9.10 12.52
CA LYS A 104 -3.95 -8.99 13.70
C LYS A 104 -5.38 -8.59 13.34
N VAL A 105 -6.34 -9.08 14.09
CA VAL A 105 -7.75 -8.69 14.03
C VAL A 105 -8.20 -8.32 15.43
N GLU A 106 -8.82 -7.15 15.62
CA GLU A 106 -9.32 -6.72 16.92
C GLU A 106 -10.53 -5.79 16.81
N VAL A 107 -11.31 -5.73 17.89
CA VAL A 107 -12.33 -4.69 18.09
C VAL A 107 -11.87 -3.85 19.26
N ASP A 108 -11.83 -2.53 19.10
CA ASP A 108 -11.44 -1.62 20.17
C ASP A 108 -12.58 -1.36 21.18
N ASP A 109 -12.26 -0.63 22.24
CA ASP A 109 -13.24 -0.29 23.31
C ASP A 109 -14.43 0.56 22.81
N ALA A 110 -14.31 1.17 21.63
CA ALA A 110 -15.36 1.96 20.99
C ALA A 110 -16.19 1.12 19.97
N GLY A 111 -15.91 -0.19 19.87
CA GLY A 111 -16.57 -1.08 18.93
C GLY A 111 -16.12 -0.91 17.48
N CYS A 112 -14.95 -0.32 17.24
CA CYS A 112 -14.38 -0.22 15.90
C CYS A 112 -13.56 -1.48 15.58
N GLY A 113 -13.88 -2.14 14.47
CA GLY A 113 -13.11 -3.29 13.98
C GLY A 113 -11.83 -2.82 13.28
N PHE A 114 -10.69 -3.37 13.67
CA PHE A 114 -9.39 -3.10 13.06
C PHE A 114 -8.71 -4.37 12.57
N VAL A 115 -8.04 -4.24 11.44
CA VAL A 115 -7.20 -5.28 10.85
C VAL A 115 -5.81 -4.70 10.60
N ASP A 116 -4.78 -5.31 11.16
CA ASP A 116 -3.39 -5.02 10.81
C ASP A 116 -2.94 -5.98 9.71
N VAL A 117 -2.34 -5.45 8.64
CA VAL A 117 -1.89 -6.22 7.48
C VAL A 117 -0.44 -5.89 7.18
N ASP A 118 0.39 -6.93 7.09
CA ASP A 118 1.76 -6.80 6.59
C ASP A 118 1.76 -7.07 5.08
N VAL A 119 2.28 -6.13 4.30
CA VAL A 119 2.34 -6.20 2.84
C VAL A 119 3.79 -6.09 2.37
N THR A 120 4.17 -6.94 1.43
CA THR A 120 5.45 -6.84 0.74
C THR A 120 5.23 -6.52 -0.74
N LEU A 121 5.94 -5.51 -1.24
CA LEU A 121 6.14 -5.28 -2.66
C LEU A 121 7.45 -5.92 -3.06
N SER A 122 7.41 -6.87 -4.00
CA SER A 122 8.57 -7.59 -4.51
C SER A 122 8.70 -7.47 -6.02
N VAL A 123 9.92 -7.69 -6.52
CA VAL A 123 10.26 -7.83 -7.95
C VAL A 123 11.19 -9.02 -8.06
N ASP A 124 10.88 -9.98 -8.93
CA ASP A 124 11.62 -11.22 -9.12
C ASP A 124 11.84 -12.01 -7.80
N GLY A 125 10.87 -11.93 -6.88
CA GLY A 125 10.94 -12.56 -5.55
C GLY A 125 11.70 -11.74 -4.49
N ASP A 126 12.42 -10.69 -4.88
CA ASP A 126 13.14 -9.82 -3.95
C ASP A 126 12.24 -8.73 -3.37
N ALA A 127 12.17 -8.64 -2.04
CA ALA A 127 11.42 -7.59 -1.36
C ALA A 127 12.04 -6.20 -1.60
N LYS A 128 11.34 -5.36 -2.34
CA LYS A 128 11.73 -3.96 -2.60
C LYS A 128 11.19 -3.00 -1.56
N THR A 129 10.01 -3.27 -1.00
CA THR A 129 9.41 -2.45 0.06
C THR A 129 8.53 -3.31 0.94
N VAL A 130 8.58 -3.09 2.24
CA VAL A 130 7.69 -3.71 3.23
C VAL A 130 6.81 -2.63 3.84
N CYS A 131 5.54 -2.96 4.07
CA CYS A 131 4.53 -2.06 4.61
C CYS A 131 3.77 -2.76 5.73
N SER A 132 3.52 -2.05 6.82
CA SER A 132 2.58 -2.46 7.85
C SER A 132 1.43 -1.44 7.86
N ALA A 133 0.21 -1.91 7.71
CA ALA A 133 -0.97 -1.07 7.58
C ALA A 133 -2.04 -1.49 8.59
N ARG A 134 -2.76 -0.49 9.12
CA ARG A 134 -3.96 -0.70 9.91
C ARG A 134 -5.17 -0.15 9.17
N LEU A 135 -6.21 -0.96 9.05
CA LEU A 135 -7.46 -0.59 8.40
C LEU A 135 -8.61 -0.81 9.38
N ALA A 136 -9.58 0.12 9.39
CA ALA A 136 -10.85 -0.15 10.01
C ALA A 136 -11.77 -0.85 9.01
N VAL A 137 -12.40 -1.93 9.47
CA VAL A 137 -13.30 -2.77 8.67
C VAL A 137 -14.64 -2.83 9.40
N PRO A 138 -15.78 -2.73 8.69
CA PRO A 138 -17.10 -2.81 9.31
C PRO A 138 -17.28 -4.08 10.15
N THR A 139 -17.87 -3.94 11.34
CA THR A 139 -18.23 -5.06 12.22
C THR A 139 -19.62 -5.64 11.90
N SER A 140 -20.43 -4.92 11.12
CA SER A 140 -21.74 -5.33 10.62
C SER A 140 -22.09 -4.56 9.34
N ASP A 141 -23.19 -4.95 8.67
CA ASP A 141 -23.65 -4.28 7.44
C ASP A 141 -24.03 -2.80 7.67
N ASP A 142 -24.44 -2.45 8.88
CA ASP A 142 -24.82 -1.09 9.26
C ASP A 142 -23.63 -0.27 9.81
N ASP A 143 -22.48 -0.89 10.06
CA ASP A 143 -21.29 -0.18 10.55
C ASP A 143 -20.56 0.54 9.42
N ASN A 144 -20.25 1.81 9.67
CA ASN A 144 -19.49 2.64 8.73
C ASN A 144 -18.26 3.25 9.40
N PRO A 145 -17.07 2.65 9.24
CA PRO A 145 -15.83 3.19 9.78
C PRO A 145 -15.55 4.65 9.38
N TRP A 146 -16.04 5.09 8.22
CA TRP A 146 -15.86 6.47 7.75
C TRP A 146 -16.71 7.50 8.54
N ALA A 147 -17.78 7.06 9.18
CA ALA A 147 -18.63 7.93 10.02
C ALA A 147 -18.01 8.21 11.40
N ARG A 148 -17.10 7.37 11.87
CA ARG A 148 -16.51 7.45 13.22
C ARG A 148 -15.64 8.70 13.37
N ARG A 149 -15.73 9.38 14.54
CA ARG A 149 -15.05 10.63 14.86
C ARG A 149 -14.63 10.69 16.33
N GLY A 150 -13.65 11.54 16.64
CA GLY A 150 -13.23 11.85 18.01
C GLY A 150 -12.93 10.60 18.85
N LYS A 151 -13.72 10.36 19.90
CA LYS A 151 -13.49 9.24 20.81
C LYS A 151 -13.79 7.86 20.21
N GLU A 152 -14.57 7.82 19.12
CA GLU A 152 -14.92 6.60 18.39
C GLU A 152 -13.91 6.24 17.29
N TRP A 153 -12.92 7.08 17.09
CA TRP A 153 -11.85 6.89 16.10
C TRP A 153 -10.48 7.02 16.76
N ARG A 154 -9.85 5.87 17.09
CA ARG A 154 -8.55 5.80 17.77
C ARG A 154 -7.65 4.73 17.14
N PRO A 155 -7.20 4.91 15.86
CA PRO A 155 -6.40 3.93 15.14
C PRO A 155 -4.97 3.76 15.66
#